data_dfb10d67d22d46af18455676be7693db
#
_entry.id   dfb10d67d22d46af18455676be7693db
#
_cell.length_a   1.000
_cell.length_b   1.000
_cell.length_c   1.000
_cell.angle_alpha   90.00
_cell.angle_beta   90.00
_cell.angle_gamma   90.00
#
_symmetry.space_group_name_H-M   'P 1'
#
loop_
_entity.id
_entity.type
_entity.pdbx_description
1 polymer ?
#
loop_
_entity_poly.entity_id
_entity_poly.type
_entity_poly.pdbx_seq_one_letter_code
_entity_poly.pdbx_strand_id
1 'polypeptide(L)'
;MKEERKSTIYSPINQETHMKKILMMLALIAGTVAAYAQQSSGDYYEGLSRKIGFSRMIPPHGLEITYDKTVHIIFPSPVRYVDLGSPNLIAGKADGAENVIRVKATRKHFRSETNMSVITEDGKIGRASCRE
;
A
#
# COMPACT_ATOMS: atom_id res chain seq x y z
N MET A 1 -44.25 -62.95 41.18
CA MET A 1 -44.28 -61.73 40.38
C MET A 1 -42.83 -61.23 40.24
N LYS A 2 -42.14 -61.57 39.15
CA LYS A 2 -40.75 -61.24 38.88
C LYS A 2 -40.73 -60.03 37.95
N GLU A 3 -40.21 -58.92 38.44
CA GLU A 3 -39.99 -57.70 37.69
C GLU A 3 -38.64 -57.77 36.91
N GLU A 4 -38.73 -57.80 35.60
CA GLU A 4 -37.61 -57.92 34.67
C GLU A 4 -37.02 -56.51 34.47
N ARG A 5 -35.83 -56.28 35.02
CA ARG A 5 -35.04 -55.05 34.85
C ARG A 5 -34.35 -55.09 33.48
N LYS A 6 -34.90 -54.36 32.49
CA LYS A 6 -34.21 -54.12 31.21
C LYS A 6 -33.00 -53.21 31.44
N SER A 7 -31.83 -53.82 31.41
CA SER A 7 -30.58 -53.06 31.34
C SER A 7 -30.38 -52.56 29.90
N THR A 8 -30.56 -51.25 29.70
CA THR A 8 -30.19 -50.60 28.45
C THR A 8 -28.67 -50.59 28.36
N ILE A 9 -28.09 -51.44 27.52
CA ILE A 9 -26.67 -51.44 27.20
C ILE A 9 -26.41 -50.23 26.30
N TYR A 10 -25.88 -49.14 26.90
CA TYR A 10 -25.42 -47.97 26.19
C TYR A 10 -24.08 -48.31 25.51
N SER A 11 -24.06 -48.43 24.19
CA SER A 11 -22.88 -48.77 23.43
C SER A 11 -21.96 -47.52 23.31
N PRO A 12 -20.73 -47.54 23.83
CA PRO A 12 -19.81 -46.40 23.79
C PRO A 12 -19.24 -46.09 22.39
N ILE A 13 -19.45 -46.99 21.42
CA ILE A 13 -18.89 -46.90 20.06
C ILE A 13 -19.49 -45.73 19.26
N ASN A 14 -20.72 -45.33 19.59
CA ASN A 14 -21.42 -44.28 18.82
C ASN A 14 -21.01 -42.87 19.25
N GLN A 15 -20.42 -42.69 20.43
CA GLN A 15 -20.06 -41.41 20.99
C GLN A 15 -18.74 -40.89 20.41
N GLU A 16 -17.76 -41.74 20.13
CA GLU A 16 -16.49 -41.37 19.48
C GLU A 16 -16.68 -40.89 18.05
N THR A 17 -17.56 -41.54 17.29
CA THR A 17 -17.82 -41.14 15.89
C THR A 17 -18.56 -39.81 15.81
N HIS A 18 -19.45 -39.49 16.75
CA HIS A 18 -20.12 -38.19 16.83
C HIS A 18 -19.19 -37.09 17.25
N MET A 19 -18.30 -37.34 18.21
CA MET A 19 -17.27 -36.34 18.63
C MET A 19 -16.32 -36.03 17.49
N LYS A 20 -15.83 -37.01 16.75
CA LYS A 20 -14.95 -36.80 15.59
C LYS A 20 -15.64 -35.98 14.48
N LYS A 21 -16.93 -36.24 14.22
CA LYS A 21 -17.72 -35.47 13.24
C LYS A 21 -17.93 -34.00 13.70
N ILE A 22 -18.20 -33.79 14.97
CA ILE A 22 -18.36 -32.43 15.55
C ILE A 22 -17.04 -31.66 15.49
N LEU A 23 -15.90 -32.29 15.81
CA LEU A 23 -14.58 -31.72 15.72
C LEU A 23 -14.20 -31.35 14.27
N MET A 24 -14.52 -32.21 13.29
CA MET A 24 -14.32 -31.91 11.88
C MET A 24 -15.19 -30.72 11.40
N MET A 25 -16.45 -30.65 11.82
CA MET A 25 -17.33 -29.55 11.48
C MET A 25 -16.84 -28.22 12.10
N LEU A 26 -16.38 -28.23 13.35
CA LEU A 26 -15.78 -27.07 14.00
C LEU A 26 -14.51 -26.61 13.30
N ALA A 27 -13.64 -27.51 12.84
CA ALA A 27 -12.45 -27.20 12.09
C ALA A 27 -12.75 -26.58 10.71
N LEU A 28 -13.81 -27.05 10.04
CA LEU A 28 -14.28 -26.50 8.77
C LEU A 28 -14.83 -25.07 8.94
N ILE A 29 -15.58 -24.80 10.01
CA ILE A 29 -16.13 -23.48 10.30
C ILE A 29 -15.00 -22.50 10.70
N ALA A 30 -14.01 -22.93 11.48
CA ALA A 30 -12.85 -22.12 11.83
C ALA A 30 -11.99 -21.76 10.59
N GLY A 31 -11.88 -22.66 9.61
CA GLY A 31 -11.17 -22.41 8.36
C GLY A 31 -11.83 -21.35 7.47
N THR A 32 -13.16 -21.26 7.47
CA THR A 32 -13.89 -20.25 6.68
C THR A 32 -13.80 -18.85 7.27
N VAL A 33 -13.73 -18.71 8.60
CA VAL A 33 -13.59 -17.41 9.26
C VAL A 33 -12.20 -16.79 9.00
N ALA A 34 -11.15 -17.60 8.89
CA ALA A 34 -9.80 -17.12 8.59
C ALA A 34 -9.67 -16.55 7.16
N ALA A 35 -10.49 -16.99 6.20
CA ALA A 35 -10.47 -16.52 4.82
C ALA A 35 -11.04 -15.09 4.67
N TYR A 36 -11.90 -14.63 5.58
CA TYR A 36 -12.46 -13.28 5.56
C TYR A 36 -11.56 -12.23 6.22
N ALA A 37 -10.55 -12.64 6.98
CA ALA A 37 -9.63 -11.72 7.66
C ALA A 37 -8.52 -11.14 6.76
N GLN A 38 -8.39 -11.59 5.51
CA GLN A 38 -7.40 -11.09 4.55
C GLN A 38 -7.94 -10.07 3.56
N GLN A 39 -9.14 -9.55 3.78
CA GLN A 39 -9.68 -8.49 2.93
C GLN A 39 -9.22 -7.12 3.42
N SER A 40 -8.08 -6.77 2.90
CA SER A 40 -7.59 -5.47 2.43
C SER A 40 -7.69 -4.24 3.33
N SER A 41 -6.59 -3.87 3.86
CA SER A 41 -6.18 -2.49 4.12
C SER A 41 -5.92 -1.73 2.79
N GLY A 42 -6.92 -1.60 1.91
CA GLY A 42 -6.76 -1.01 0.57
C GLY A 42 -7.61 0.22 0.26
N ASP A 43 -8.62 0.52 1.06
CA ASP A 43 -9.71 1.40 0.60
C ASP A 43 -9.97 2.65 1.47
N TYR A 44 -8.95 3.24 2.07
CA TYR A 44 -9.14 4.49 2.85
C TYR A 44 -9.29 5.77 2.02
N TYR A 45 -9.29 5.68 0.69
CA TYR A 45 -9.43 6.85 -0.21
C TYR A 45 -10.63 6.79 -1.16
N GLU A 46 -11.64 6.00 -0.84
CA GLU A 46 -12.85 5.86 -1.67
C GLU A 46 -13.79 7.08 -1.62
N GLY A 47 -13.49 8.11 -0.83
CA GLY A 47 -14.34 9.30 -0.64
C GLY A 47 -14.06 10.48 -1.57
N LEU A 48 -13.00 10.48 -2.36
CA LEU A 48 -12.61 11.57 -3.26
C LEU A 48 -12.38 11.05 -4.67
N SER A 49 -13.49 10.80 -5.35
CA SER A 49 -13.71 10.72 -6.80
C SER A 49 -12.51 10.48 -7.73
N ARG A 50 -12.57 9.38 -8.44
CA ARG A 50 -11.68 8.81 -9.45
C ARG A 50 -10.55 7.96 -8.89
N LYS A 51 -10.74 6.66 -9.02
CA LYS A 51 -9.69 5.65 -8.79
C LYS A 51 -8.47 5.99 -9.65
N ILE A 52 -7.47 6.57 -9.01
CA ILE A 52 -6.16 6.69 -9.64
C ILE A 52 -5.56 5.29 -9.59
N GLY A 53 -5.47 4.62 -10.73
CA GLY A 53 -4.86 3.30 -10.80
C GLY A 53 -3.42 3.37 -10.29
N PHE A 54 -3.09 2.56 -9.29
CA PHE A 54 -1.72 2.49 -8.71
C PHE A 54 -0.65 2.19 -9.77
N SER A 55 -1.01 1.59 -10.89
CA SER A 55 -0.12 1.37 -12.03
C SER A 55 0.42 2.66 -12.67
N ARG A 56 -0.20 3.80 -12.38
CA ARG A 56 0.23 5.12 -12.89
C ARG A 56 1.03 5.93 -11.88
N MET A 57 1.18 5.44 -10.65
CA MET A 57 1.95 6.12 -9.63
C MET A 57 3.40 5.65 -9.66
N ILE A 58 4.32 6.59 -9.75
CA ILE A 58 5.72 6.38 -9.42
C ILE A 58 5.82 6.37 -7.90
N PRO A 59 6.48 5.37 -7.27
CA PRO A 59 6.65 5.33 -5.82
C PRO A 59 7.26 6.63 -5.29
N PRO A 60 6.80 7.14 -4.12
CA PRO A 60 7.39 8.33 -3.52
C PRO A 60 8.84 8.06 -3.11
N HIS A 61 9.72 9.01 -3.39
CA HIS A 61 11.14 8.94 -3.04
C HIS A 61 11.52 10.07 -2.11
N GLY A 62 12.38 9.77 -1.11
CA GLY A 62 13.04 10.79 -0.32
C GLY A 62 14.19 11.40 -1.13
N LEU A 63 14.25 12.71 -1.26
CA LEU A 63 15.32 13.43 -1.91
C LEU A 63 16.01 14.37 -0.93
N GLU A 64 17.32 14.28 -0.86
CA GLU A 64 18.17 15.25 -0.18
C GLU A 64 18.57 16.33 -1.18
N ILE A 65 18.14 17.57 -0.94
CA ILE A 65 18.31 18.69 -1.85
C ILE A 65 19.10 19.79 -1.14
N THR A 66 20.24 20.15 -1.67
CA THR A 66 21.12 21.17 -1.07
C THR A 66 21.23 22.41 -1.93
N TYR A 67 21.69 23.50 -1.31
CA TYR A 67 21.97 24.75 -2.03
C TYR A 67 23.19 24.63 -2.97
N ASP A 68 24.20 23.88 -2.57
CA ASP A 68 25.49 23.82 -3.29
C ASP A 68 25.52 22.74 -4.39
N LYS A 69 24.53 21.81 -4.39
CA LYS A 69 24.49 20.69 -5.34
C LYS A 69 23.17 20.64 -6.09
N THR A 70 23.23 20.26 -7.36
CA THR A 70 22.05 19.99 -8.18
C THR A 70 21.80 18.49 -8.26
N VAL A 71 20.59 18.07 -7.96
CA VAL A 71 20.12 16.69 -8.12
C VAL A 71 19.48 16.54 -9.48
N HIS A 72 19.84 15.50 -10.21
CA HIS A 72 19.24 15.13 -11.49
C HIS A 72 18.34 13.91 -11.28
N ILE A 73 17.10 14.01 -11.71
CA ILE A 73 16.13 12.95 -11.62
C ILE A 73 15.74 12.54 -13.03
N ILE A 74 15.97 11.27 -13.35
CA ILE A 74 15.69 10.71 -14.68
C ILE A 74 14.38 9.94 -14.59
N PHE A 75 13.44 10.30 -15.45
CA PHE A 75 12.14 9.64 -15.56
C PHE A 75 12.13 8.70 -16.76
N PRO A 76 11.30 7.64 -16.73
CA PRO A 76 11.20 6.70 -17.87
C PRO A 76 10.51 7.30 -19.09
N SER A 77 9.83 8.44 -18.95
CA SER A 77 9.11 9.16 -20.01
C SER A 77 9.35 10.68 -19.88
N PRO A 78 9.20 11.46 -20.96
CA PRO A 78 9.32 12.92 -20.90
C PRO A 78 8.43 13.54 -19.84
N VAL A 79 8.94 14.57 -19.18
CA VAL A 79 8.22 15.28 -18.11
C VAL A 79 7.35 16.37 -18.73
N ARG A 80 6.05 16.27 -18.41
CA ARG A 80 5.04 17.24 -18.84
C ARG A 80 4.89 18.40 -17.87
N TYR A 81 4.90 18.10 -16.56
CA TYR A 81 4.62 19.08 -15.52
C TYR A 81 5.41 18.79 -14.26
N VAL A 82 5.87 19.86 -13.59
CA VAL A 82 6.53 19.79 -12.27
C VAL A 82 5.88 20.82 -11.35
N ASP A 83 5.52 20.37 -10.15
CA ASP A 83 5.02 21.21 -9.07
C ASP A 83 5.93 21.11 -7.86
N LEU A 84 6.29 22.26 -7.30
CA LEU A 84 7.14 22.38 -6.12
C LEU A 84 6.32 22.89 -4.94
N GLY A 85 6.29 22.15 -3.85
CA GLY A 85 5.50 22.51 -2.66
C GLY A 85 6.02 23.73 -1.89
N SER A 86 7.18 24.28 -2.26
CA SER A 86 7.80 25.40 -1.53
C SER A 86 8.73 26.20 -2.42
N PRO A 87 8.86 27.53 -2.20
CA PRO A 87 9.83 28.37 -2.89
C PRO A 87 11.30 28.09 -2.51
N ASN A 88 11.52 27.21 -1.54
CA ASN A 88 12.87 26.77 -1.17
C ASN A 88 13.52 25.87 -2.21
N LEU A 89 12.76 25.40 -3.20
CA LEU A 89 13.24 24.57 -4.31
C LEU A 89 13.12 25.34 -5.62
N ILE A 90 14.02 25.00 -6.54
CA ILE A 90 13.92 25.37 -7.95
C ILE A 90 14.13 24.10 -8.76
N ALA A 91 13.33 23.92 -9.79
CA ALA A 91 13.46 22.81 -10.72
C ALA A 91 13.38 23.30 -12.17
N GLY A 92 14.02 22.57 -13.06
CA GLY A 92 13.95 22.83 -14.49
C GLY A 92 14.31 21.57 -15.28
N LYS A 93 13.81 21.48 -16.50
CA LYS A 93 14.25 20.43 -17.43
C LYS A 93 15.74 20.59 -17.78
N ALA A 94 16.42 19.50 -18.01
CA ALA A 94 17.77 19.55 -18.56
C ALA A 94 17.69 19.80 -20.08
N ASP A 95 18.59 20.64 -20.58
CA ASP A 95 18.63 20.97 -22.00
C ASP A 95 18.90 19.71 -22.85
N GLY A 96 18.04 19.46 -23.82
CA GLY A 96 18.14 18.29 -24.71
C GLY A 96 17.73 16.96 -24.06
N ALA A 97 17.20 16.97 -22.82
CA ALA A 97 16.73 15.77 -22.15
C ALA A 97 15.37 16.00 -21.46
N GLU A 98 14.30 15.81 -22.21
CA GLU A 98 12.92 16.08 -21.76
C GLU A 98 12.47 15.19 -20.60
N ASN A 99 13.13 14.10 -20.34
CA ASN A 99 12.87 13.19 -19.24
C ASN A 99 13.76 13.42 -18.01
N VAL A 100 14.58 14.47 -18.00
CA VAL A 100 15.48 14.79 -16.89
C VAL A 100 15.11 16.10 -16.25
N ILE A 101 14.88 16.08 -14.94
CA ILE A 101 14.64 17.27 -14.11
C ILE A 101 15.84 17.51 -13.23
N ARG A 102 16.31 18.77 -13.26
CA ARG A 102 17.31 19.29 -12.34
C ARG A 102 16.61 19.97 -11.18
N VAL A 103 16.98 19.63 -9.95
CA VAL A 103 16.42 20.22 -8.74
C VAL A 103 17.53 20.71 -7.84
N LYS A 104 17.33 21.87 -7.23
CA LYS A 104 18.28 22.49 -6.32
C LYS A 104 17.54 23.32 -5.26
N ALA A 105 18.11 23.47 -4.05
CA ALA A 105 17.59 24.40 -3.08
C ALA A 105 17.94 25.85 -3.48
N THR A 106 17.03 26.78 -3.23
CA THR A 106 17.22 28.22 -3.48
C THR A 106 17.97 28.93 -2.34
N ARG A 107 18.04 28.29 -1.17
CA ARG A 107 18.73 28.79 0.02
C ARG A 107 19.31 27.64 0.86
N LYS A 108 20.31 27.98 1.69
CA LYS A 108 20.87 27.08 2.69
C LYS A 108 19.95 26.96 3.90
N HIS A 109 19.99 25.82 4.56
CA HIS A 109 19.32 25.55 5.85
C HIS A 109 17.80 25.77 5.84
N PHE A 110 17.10 25.20 4.86
CA PHE A 110 15.65 25.14 4.96
C PHE A 110 15.23 23.96 5.84
N ARG A 111 14.64 24.26 7.00
CA ARG A 111 14.27 23.27 8.02
C ARG A 111 12.98 22.51 7.72
N SER A 112 12.14 23.06 6.87
CA SER A 112 10.84 22.48 6.58
C SER A 112 10.98 21.48 5.44
N GLU A 113 10.61 20.24 5.70
CA GLU A 113 10.38 19.26 4.66
C GLU A 113 9.34 19.79 3.67
N THR A 114 9.58 19.60 2.40
CA THR A 114 8.66 19.98 1.33
C THR A 114 8.51 18.85 0.33
N ASN A 115 7.68 19.03 -0.66
CA ASN A 115 7.44 18.00 -1.66
C ASN A 115 7.65 18.51 -3.09
N MET A 116 7.80 17.56 -3.98
CA MET A 116 7.78 17.79 -5.42
C MET A 116 6.85 16.75 -6.06
N SER A 117 6.01 17.19 -6.97
CA SER A 117 5.17 16.32 -7.79
C SER A 117 5.54 16.47 -9.26
N VAL A 118 5.64 15.37 -9.98
CA VAL A 118 6.01 15.34 -11.39
C VAL A 118 4.98 14.52 -12.16
N ILE A 119 4.53 15.04 -13.30
CA ILE A 119 3.65 14.33 -14.23
C ILE A 119 4.41 14.11 -15.52
N THR A 120 4.48 12.87 -15.96
CA THR A 120 5.09 12.46 -17.23
C THR A 120 4.07 12.40 -18.36
N GLU A 121 4.52 12.41 -19.60
CA GLU A 121 3.63 12.38 -20.78
C GLU A 121 2.82 11.10 -20.89
N ASP A 122 3.32 9.97 -20.37
CA ASP A 122 2.59 8.72 -20.27
C ASP A 122 1.55 8.69 -19.12
N GLY A 123 1.34 9.84 -18.46
CA GLY A 123 0.31 10.03 -17.44
C GLY A 123 0.63 9.45 -16.07
N LYS A 124 1.89 9.12 -15.80
CA LYS A 124 2.34 8.71 -14.46
C LYS A 124 2.59 9.92 -13.57
N ILE A 125 2.32 9.76 -12.28
CA ILE A 125 2.53 10.79 -11.27
C ILE A 125 3.60 10.31 -10.29
N GLY A 126 4.71 11.00 -10.24
CA GLY A 126 5.77 10.82 -9.25
C GLY A 126 5.66 11.83 -8.11
N ARG A 127 5.98 11.40 -6.88
CA ARG A 127 6.10 12.27 -5.70
C ARG A 127 7.44 12.08 -5.04
N ALA A 128 8.03 13.19 -4.61
CA ALA A 128 9.22 13.20 -3.80
C ALA A 128 8.99 14.04 -2.54
N SER A 129 9.50 13.56 -1.40
CA SER A 129 9.70 14.34 -0.20
C SER A 129 11.11 14.93 -0.24
N CYS A 130 11.25 16.23 -0.09
CA CYS A 130 12.50 16.97 -0.25
C CYS A 130 12.90 17.61 1.08
N ARG A 131 14.12 17.32 1.52
CA ARG A 131 14.74 17.89 2.72
C ARG A 131 16.20 18.24 2.45
N GLU A 132 16.76 19.13 3.27
CA GLU A 132 18.19 19.40 3.30
C GLU A 132 18.93 18.42 4.20
#